data_d6f3618cb8bc4f2e6e168e9a50c6607c
#
_entry.id   d6f3618cb8bc4f2e6e168e9a50c6607c
#
_cell.length_a   1.000
_cell.length_b   1.000
_cell.length_c   1.000
_cell.angle_alpha   90.00
_cell.angle_beta   90.00
_cell.angle_gamma   90.00
#
_symmetry.space_group_name_H-M   'P 1'
#
loop_
_entity.id
_entity.type
_entity.pdbx_description
1 polymer ?
#
loop_
_entity_poly.entity_id
_entity_poly.type
_entity_poly.pdbx_seq_one_letter_code
_entity_poly.pdbx_strand_id
1 'polypeptide(L)'
;MTLALENRVSIDLGICHHGPDCLDFAWQLHRQLSDGYTHRVSAMPMPDRFDLYLADHRTARKRAARSERLGYRFEEIDRAEYADDVFAINTSMPERQGRPMSGGYLERPRFSPNPMRCDRHHVYTYGVLTGDRLVAYLWLYRCGELAMVSSILGHADHLEGDVMYLLVTETISAQTDLGGTLFYNLHSSGTDGLRYFKERLGLRPTEVAWLL
;
A
#
# COMPACT_ATOMS: atom_id res chain seq x y z
N MET A 1 19.58 -22.15 17.43
CA MET A 1 18.84 -21.58 16.28
C MET A 1 18.91 -20.07 16.43
N THR A 2 19.91 -19.43 15.81
CA THR A 2 20.15 -18.00 15.92
C THR A 2 19.03 -17.31 15.12
N LEU A 3 18.12 -16.62 15.84
CA LEU A 3 17.16 -15.74 15.21
C LEU A 3 17.97 -14.66 14.45
N ALA A 4 17.81 -14.64 13.13
CA ALA A 4 18.36 -13.57 12.32
C ALA A 4 17.91 -12.24 12.95
N LEU A 5 18.84 -11.32 13.14
CA LEU A 5 18.56 -9.96 13.60
C LEU A 5 17.45 -9.40 12.70
N GLU A 6 16.27 -9.22 13.27
CA GLU A 6 15.16 -8.57 12.57
C GLU A 6 15.62 -7.14 12.26
N ASN A 7 15.37 -6.69 11.06
CA ASN A 7 15.62 -5.30 10.68
C ASN A 7 14.88 -4.41 11.68
N ARG A 8 15.57 -3.39 12.19
CA ARG A 8 14.98 -2.41 13.09
C ARG A 8 15.05 -1.04 12.45
N VAL A 9 13.95 -0.31 12.49
CA VAL A 9 13.84 1.04 11.93
C VAL A 9 13.04 1.93 12.87
N SER A 10 13.43 3.21 12.92
CA SER A 10 12.60 4.26 13.53
C SER A 10 11.92 5.02 12.42
N ILE A 11 10.61 5.25 12.54
CA ILE A 11 9.81 5.97 11.55
C ILE A 11 9.19 7.20 12.23
N ASP A 12 9.60 8.38 11.77
CA ASP A 12 9.05 9.66 12.21
C ASP A 12 7.77 9.97 11.40
N LEU A 13 6.64 10.03 12.11
CA LEU A 13 5.35 10.39 11.52
C LEU A 13 5.25 11.90 11.23
N GLY A 14 6.15 12.67 11.80
CA GLY A 14 6.29 14.11 11.60
C GLY A 14 5.13 14.92 12.15
N ILE A 15 5.46 15.95 12.90
CA ILE A 15 4.50 16.97 13.30
C ILE A 15 4.52 18.06 12.23
N CYS A 16 3.36 18.45 11.72
CA CYS A 16 3.24 19.61 10.87
C CYS A 16 2.27 20.64 11.46
N HIS A 17 2.49 21.89 11.13
CA HIS A 17 1.68 23.01 11.62
C HIS A 17 0.62 23.49 10.60
N HIS A 18 0.27 22.64 9.62
CA HIS A 18 -0.70 23.00 8.57
C HIS A 18 -2.16 22.87 9.00
N GLY A 19 -2.40 22.75 10.31
CA GLY A 19 -3.73 22.75 10.90
C GLY A 19 -3.94 21.58 11.87
N PRO A 20 -5.01 21.64 12.67
CA PRO A 20 -5.32 20.61 13.68
C PRO A 20 -5.52 19.22 13.07
N ASP A 21 -6.13 19.16 11.89
CA ASP A 21 -6.45 17.89 11.23
C ASP A 21 -5.21 17.01 10.94
N CYS A 22 -4.11 17.64 10.51
CA CYS A 22 -2.84 16.92 10.28
C CYS A 22 -2.22 16.42 11.59
N LEU A 23 -2.28 17.21 12.65
CA LEU A 23 -1.75 16.85 13.95
C LEU A 23 -2.56 15.72 14.58
N ASP A 24 -3.89 15.86 14.57
CA ASP A 24 -4.80 14.84 15.11
C ASP A 24 -4.65 13.50 14.37
N PHE A 25 -4.48 13.54 13.06
CA PHE A 25 -4.23 12.35 12.26
C PHE A 25 -2.91 11.67 12.65
N ALA A 26 -1.80 12.41 12.76
CA ALA A 26 -0.51 11.88 13.15
C ALA A 26 -0.57 11.24 14.55
N TRP A 27 -1.24 11.86 15.52
CA TRP A 27 -1.45 11.33 16.86
C TRP A 27 -2.31 10.06 16.89
N GLN A 28 -3.41 10.04 16.16
CA GLN A 28 -4.28 8.85 16.06
C GLN A 28 -3.54 7.68 15.42
N LEU A 29 -2.82 7.96 14.33
CA LEU A 29 -2.04 6.95 13.62
C LEU A 29 -0.90 6.42 14.50
N HIS A 30 -0.16 7.29 15.20
CA HIS A 30 0.89 6.90 16.13
C HIS A 30 0.37 5.95 17.22
N ARG A 31 -0.76 6.26 17.85
CA ARG A 31 -1.38 5.39 18.85
C ARG A 31 -1.73 4.04 18.26
N GLN A 32 -2.43 4.02 17.13
CA GLN A 32 -2.85 2.78 16.47
C GLN A 32 -1.64 1.89 16.09
N LEU A 33 -0.58 2.49 15.57
CA LEU A 33 0.61 1.76 15.14
C LEU A 33 1.43 1.26 16.35
N SER A 34 1.58 2.08 17.38
CA SER A 34 2.32 1.71 18.59
C SER A 34 1.67 0.55 19.34
N ASP A 35 0.34 0.49 19.35
CA ASP A 35 -0.41 -0.58 20.03
C ASP A 35 -0.41 -1.91 19.26
N GLY A 36 -0.35 -1.88 17.91
CA GLY A 36 -0.59 -3.07 17.09
C GLY A 36 0.53 -3.48 16.13
N TYR A 37 1.51 -2.61 15.85
CA TYR A 37 2.42 -2.79 14.74
C TYR A 37 3.88 -2.46 15.04
N THR A 38 4.40 -2.92 16.19
CA THR A 38 5.80 -2.70 16.59
C THR A 38 6.73 -3.83 16.19
N HIS A 39 6.21 -5.06 16.08
CA HIS A 39 7.00 -6.25 15.79
C HIS A 39 6.57 -6.95 14.53
N ARG A 40 7.55 -7.42 13.74
CA ARG A 40 7.36 -8.25 12.55
C ARG A 40 6.36 -7.64 11.55
N VAL A 41 6.43 -6.34 11.35
CA VAL A 41 5.68 -5.67 10.28
C VAL A 41 6.35 -5.89 8.93
N SER A 42 5.58 -5.90 7.86
CA SER A 42 6.15 -5.88 6.50
C SER A 42 6.52 -4.45 6.14
N ALA A 43 7.81 -4.17 6.14
CA ALA A 43 8.32 -2.85 5.79
C ALA A 43 9.56 -2.94 4.90
N MET A 44 9.83 -1.88 4.15
CA MET A 44 11.06 -1.65 3.41
C MET A 44 11.35 -0.15 3.32
N PRO A 45 12.60 0.29 3.39
CA PRO A 45 12.95 1.66 3.05
C PRO A 45 12.57 1.92 1.59
N MET A 46 12.06 3.11 1.28
CA MET A 46 11.90 3.52 -0.11
C MET A 46 13.28 3.54 -0.78
N PRO A 47 13.39 3.04 -2.01
CA PRO A 47 14.67 3.03 -2.70
C PRO A 47 15.11 4.46 -3.04
N ASP A 48 16.40 4.74 -2.98
CA ASP A 48 16.95 6.02 -3.43
C ASP A 48 16.79 6.21 -4.95
N ARG A 49 16.70 5.10 -5.68
CA ARG A 49 16.53 5.06 -7.13
C ARG A 49 15.69 3.87 -7.54
N PHE A 50 14.64 4.13 -8.32
CA PHE A 50 13.70 3.09 -8.75
C PHE A 50 14.32 2.04 -9.69
N ASP A 51 15.26 2.44 -10.55
CA ASP A 51 15.95 1.51 -11.45
C ASP A 51 16.81 0.48 -10.68
N LEU A 52 17.41 0.87 -9.56
CA LEU A 52 18.14 -0.06 -8.68
C LEU A 52 17.17 -1.02 -7.98
N TYR A 53 16.04 -0.51 -7.49
CA TYR A 53 14.99 -1.36 -6.96
C TYR A 53 14.56 -2.43 -7.95
N LEU A 54 14.31 -2.06 -9.21
CA LEU A 54 13.92 -3.00 -10.27
C LEU A 54 15.04 -4.03 -10.60
N ALA A 55 16.31 -3.65 -10.45
CA ALA A 55 17.43 -4.57 -10.63
C ALA A 55 17.43 -5.67 -9.57
N ASP A 56 17.19 -5.31 -8.32
CA ASP A 56 17.19 -6.23 -7.17
C ASP A 56 15.90 -7.07 -7.08
N HIS A 57 14.77 -6.53 -7.54
CA HIS A 57 13.46 -7.17 -7.44
C HIS A 57 12.95 -7.70 -8.79
N ARG A 58 13.71 -8.62 -9.40
CA ARG A 58 13.45 -9.17 -10.75
C ARG A 58 12.04 -9.74 -10.94
N THR A 59 11.45 -10.34 -9.90
CA THR A 59 10.08 -10.90 -9.98
C THR A 59 9.07 -9.77 -10.11
N ALA A 60 9.15 -8.75 -9.26
CA ALA A 60 8.27 -7.57 -9.32
C ALA A 60 8.35 -6.91 -10.69
N ARG A 61 9.59 -6.62 -11.16
CA ARG A 61 9.84 -6.05 -12.49
C ARG A 61 9.20 -6.85 -13.63
N LYS A 62 9.44 -8.17 -13.67
CA LYS A 62 8.93 -9.03 -14.75
C LYS A 62 7.40 -9.10 -14.77
N ARG A 63 6.79 -9.17 -13.58
CA ARG A 63 5.33 -9.26 -13.46
C ARG A 63 4.65 -7.92 -13.74
N ALA A 64 5.17 -6.81 -13.25
CA ALA A 64 4.68 -5.47 -13.60
C ALA A 64 4.75 -5.24 -15.12
N ALA A 65 5.91 -5.47 -15.74
CA ALA A 65 6.06 -5.34 -17.19
C ALA A 65 5.19 -6.31 -18.00
N ARG A 66 4.84 -7.50 -17.45
CA ARG A 66 3.86 -8.38 -18.08
C ARG A 66 2.46 -7.78 -18.04
N SER A 67 2.07 -7.22 -16.91
CA SER A 67 0.78 -6.57 -16.74
C SER A 67 0.61 -5.42 -17.74
N GLU A 68 1.61 -4.56 -17.89
CA GLU A 68 1.60 -3.47 -18.88
C GLU A 68 1.44 -3.99 -20.31
N ARG A 69 2.17 -5.06 -20.71
CA ARG A 69 2.02 -5.67 -22.04
C ARG A 69 0.63 -6.27 -22.27
N LEU A 70 -0.11 -6.61 -21.23
CA LEU A 70 -1.50 -7.03 -21.31
C LEU A 70 -2.50 -5.86 -21.42
N GLY A 71 -1.98 -4.62 -21.45
CA GLY A 71 -2.78 -3.41 -21.63
C GLY A 71 -3.27 -2.77 -20.32
N TYR A 72 -2.76 -3.22 -19.17
CA TYR A 72 -3.05 -2.57 -17.91
C TYR A 72 -2.18 -1.32 -17.72
N ARG A 73 -2.76 -0.26 -17.14
CA ARG A 73 -2.07 1.02 -16.88
C ARG A 73 -2.20 1.39 -15.42
N PHE A 74 -1.12 1.89 -14.82
CA PHE A 74 -1.12 2.47 -13.49
C PHE A 74 -1.39 3.98 -13.58
N GLU A 75 -2.23 4.49 -12.68
CA GLU A 75 -2.55 5.92 -12.60
C GLU A 75 -2.80 6.33 -11.13
N GLU A 76 -2.50 7.58 -10.81
CA GLU A 76 -3.08 8.25 -9.65
C GLU A 76 -4.50 8.67 -10.01
N ILE A 77 -5.48 8.32 -9.17
CA ILE A 77 -6.90 8.45 -9.49
C ILE A 77 -7.65 9.28 -8.45
N ASP A 78 -8.74 9.92 -8.86
CA ASP A 78 -9.76 10.33 -7.90
C ASP A 78 -10.70 9.15 -7.62
N ARG A 79 -10.57 8.56 -6.42
CA ARG A 79 -11.38 7.41 -6.01
C ARG A 79 -12.89 7.64 -6.08
N ALA A 80 -13.35 8.90 -6.05
CA ALA A 80 -14.77 9.22 -6.14
C ALA A 80 -15.34 8.94 -7.54
N GLU A 81 -14.52 9.11 -8.58
CA GLU A 81 -14.90 8.81 -9.96
C GLU A 81 -15.06 7.31 -10.22
N TYR A 82 -14.38 6.48 -9.41
CA TYR A 82 -14.36 5.02 -9.56
C TYR A 82 -15.16 4.27 -8.48
N ALA A 83 -16.13 4.93 -7.82
CA ALA A 83 -16.87 4.30 -6.71
C ALA A 83 -17.54 2.97 -7.11
N ASP A 84 -18.08 2.88 -8.33
CA ASP A 84 -18.73 1.65 -8.83
C ASP A 84 -17.70 0.55 -9.13
N ASP A 85 -16.55 0.89 -9.69
CA ASP A 85 -15.47 -0.07 -9.93
C ASP A 85 -14.85 -0.56 -8.61
N VAL A 86 -14.66 0.32 -7.61
CA VAL A 86 -14.23 -0.08 -6.27
C VAL A 86 -15.21 -1.06 -5.64
N PHE A 87 -16.51 -0.81 -5.78
CA PHE A 87 -17.53 -1.75 -5.31
C PHE A 87 -17.46 -3.09 -6.06
N ALA A 88 -17.31 -3.07 -7.40
CA ALA A 88 -17.13 -4.28 -8.21
C ALA A 88 -15.88 -5.07 -7.79
N ILE A 89 -14.75 -4.39 -7.55
CA ILE A 89 -13.52 -5.02 -7.04
C ILE A 89 -13.77 -5.68 -5.69
N ASN A 90 -14.40 -4.97 -4.76
CA ASN A 90 -14.65 -5.45 -3.40
C ASN A 90 -15.54 -6.70 -3.40
N THR A 91 -16.54 -6.74 -4.26
CA THR A 91 -17.53 -7.83 -4.34
C THR A 91 -17.16 -8.92 -5.35
N SER A 92 -16.06 -8.79 -6.08
CA SER A 92 -15.63 -9.77 -7.09
C SER A 92 -15.25 -11.14 -6.51
N MET A 93 -15.01 -11.23 -5.20
CA MET A 93 -14.77 -12.49 -4.47
C MET A 93 -15.50 -12.46 -3.14
N PRO A 94 -16.21 -13.54 -2.76
CA PRO A 94 -16.90 -13.61 -1.47
C PRO A 94 -15.93 -13.74 -0.29
N GLU A 95 -14.72 -14.20 -0.55
CA GLU A 95 -13.69 -14.44 0.46
C GLU A 95 -12.32 -14.00 -0.05
N ARG A 96 -11.51 -13.40 0.82
CA ARG A 96 -10.12 -13.03 0.52
C ARG A 96 -9.22 -13.41 1.68
N GLN A 97 -8.07 -14.00 1.37
CA GLN A 97 -7.05 -14.39 2.35
C GLN A 97 -7.62 -15.26 3.49
N GLY A 98 -8.56 -16.16 3.17
CA GLY A 98 -9.21 -17.04 4.13
C GLY A 98 -10.23 -16.36 5.05
N ARG A 99 -10.73 -15.18 4.68
CA ARG A 99 -11.73 -14.43 5.44
C ARG A 99 -12.87 -13.96 4.54
N PRO A 100 -14.13 -14.12 4.97
CA PRO A 100 -15.26 -13.55 4.24
C PRO A 100 -15.14 -12.04 4.09
N MET A 101 -15.51 -11.51 2.94
CA MET A 101 -15.66 -10.08 2.75
C MET A 101 -16.84 -9.59 3.58
N SER A 102 -16.68 -8.50 4.31
CA SER A 102 -17.67 -8.00 5.27
C SER A 102 -17.61 -6.48 5.43
N GLY A 103 -18.60 -5.94 6.13
CA GLY A 103 -18.69 -4.52 6.46
C GLY A 103 -18.75 -3.63 5.22
N GLY A 104 -18.06 -2.51 5.25
CA GLY A 104 -18.07 -1.50 4.20
C GLY A 104 -17.59 -1.98 2.81
N TYR A 105 -16.97 -3.16 2.72
CA TYR A 105 -16.63 -3.76 1.42
C TYR A 105 -17.85 -4.27 0.64
N LEU A 106 -18.94 -4.57 1.33
CA LEU A 106 -20.18 -5.05 0.71
C LEU A 106 -21.17 -3.92 0.39
N GLU A 107 -20.77 -2.68 0.63
CA GLU A 107 -21.54 -1.49 0.33
C GLU A 107 -20.85 -0.67 -0.74
N ARG A 108 -21.64 0.02 -1.57
CA ARG A 108 -21.08 0.99 -2.53
C ARG A 108 -20.39 2.11 -1.75
N PRO A 109 -19.08 2.31 -1.95
CA PRO A 109 -18.35 3.28 -1.15
C PRO A 109 -18.81 4.72 -1.43
N ARG A 110 -18.81 5.53 -0.38
CA ARG A 110 -18.97 6.99 -0.47
C ARG A 110 -17.67 7.63 -0.03
N PHE A 111 -17.00 8.30 -0.94
CA PHE A 111 -15.73 8.94 -0.64
C PHE A 111 -15.94 10.42 -0.30
N SER A 112 -15.46 10.82 0.86
CA SER A 112 -15.32 12.23 1.19
C SER A 112 -14.05 12.80 0.57
N PRO A 113 -14.01 14.11 0.26
CA PRO A 113 -12.78 14.76 -0.15
C PRO A 113 -11.67 14.52 0.86
N ASN A 114 -10.43 14.36 0.36
CA ASN A 114 -9.28 14.18 1.23
C ASN A 114 -8.98 15.47 2.00
N PRO A 115 -9.09 15.48 3.34
CA PRO A 115 -8.84 16.67 4.14
C PRO A 115 -7.34 17.01 4.27
N MET A 116 -6.46 15.99 4.05
CA MET A 116 -5.03 16.12 4.27
C MET A 116 -4.29 16.38 2.96
N ARG A 117 -3.84 17.63 2.79
CA ARG A 117 -3.08 18.09 1.64
C ARG A 117 -1.91 18.96 2.09
N CYS A 118 -0.99 18.37 2.83
CA CYS A 118 0.26 19.04 3.14
C CYS A 118 1.44 18.19 2.68
N ASP A 119 2.62 18.76 2.57
CA ASP A 119 3.82 18.08 2.06
C ASP A 119 4.23 16.85 2.87
N ARG A 120 3.81 16.75 4.14
CA ARG A 120 4.15 15.65 5.05
C ARG A 120 3.01 14.66 5.28
N HIS A 121 1.74 15.09 5.08
CA HIS A 121 0.55 14.28 5.33
C HIS A 121 -0.36 14.32 4.10
N HIS A 122 -0.49 13.19 3.45
CA HIS A 122 -1.27 13.08 2.22
C HIS A 122 -1.88 11.68 2.07
N VAL A 123 -3.03 11.60 1.42
CA VAL A 123 -3.61 10.32 1.00
C VAL A 123 -3.50 10.24 -0.52
N TYR A 124 -2.63 9.37 -0.97
CA TYR A 124 -2.53 9.00 -2.38
C TYR A 124 -3.51 7.90 -2.70
N THR A 125 -4.13 7.98 -3.85
CA THR A 125 -5.05 6.96 -4.35
C THR A 125 -4.58 6.51 -5.72
N TYR A 126 -4.12 5.26 -5.78
CA TYR A 126 -3.56 4.67 -6.99
C TYR A 126 -4.48 3.59 -7.53
N GLY A 127 -4.52 3.46 -8.83
CA GLY A 127 -5.29 2.46 -9.54
C GLY A 127 -4.52 1.78 -10.66
N VAL A 128 -4.97 0.57 -11.00
CA VAL A 128 -4.65 -0.08 -12.27
C VAL A 128 -5.91 -0.16 -13.09
N LEU A 129 -5.83 0.33 -14.32
CA LEU A 129 -6.94 0.40 -15.26
C LEU A 129 -6.74 -0.53 -16.45
N THR A 130 -7.85 -0.98 -17.02
CA THR A 130 -7.93 -1.57 -18.36
C THR A 130 -9.02 -0.86 -19.14
N GLY A 131 -8.68 -0.24 -20.27
CA GLY A 131 -9.54 0.80 -20.85
C GLY A 131 -9.78 1.91 -19.81
N ASP A 132 -11.05 2.22 -19.56
CA ASP A 132 -11.48 3.24 -18.60
C ASP A 132 -11.97 2.62 -17.26
N ARG A 133 -11.81 1.31 -17.07
CA ARG A 133 -12.27 0.58 -15.89
C ARG A 133 -11.14 0.39 -14.89
N LEU A 134 -11.39 0.74 -13.64
CA LEU A 134 -10.51 0.42 -12.52
C LEU A 134 -10.63 -1.07 -12.16
N VAL A 135 -9.49 -1.79 -12.15
CA VAL A 135 -9.44 -3.23 -11.85
C VAL A 135 -8.61 -3.58 -10.62
N ALA A 136 -7.83 -2.64 -10.13
CA ALA A 136 -7.16 -2.76 -8.83
C ALA A 136 -6.92 -1.37 -8.23
N TYR A 137 -6.95 -1.26 -6.91
CA TYR A 137 -6.69 -0.01 -6.23
C TYR A 137 -5.79 -0.17 -5.02
N LEU A 138 -5.10 0.92 -4.64
CA LEU A 138 -4.29 1.06 -3.45
C LEU A 138 -4.50 2.46 -2.85
N TRP A 139 -4.84 2.49 -1.55
CA TRP A 139 -4.87 3.72 -0.77
C TRP A 139 -3.60 3.78 0.09
N LEU A 140 -2.80 4.82 -0.10
CA LEU A 140 -1.55 5.04 0.60
C LEU A 140 -1.68 6.27 1.49
N TYR A 141 -1.46 6.09 2.79
CA TYR A 141 -1.32 7.20 3.71
C TYR A 141 0.14 7.58 3.84
N ARG A 142 0.45 8.83 3.50
CA ARG A 142 1.73 9.43 3.78
C ARG A 142 1.65 10.21 5.10
N CYS A 143 2.56 9.93 6.04
CA CYS A 143 2.64 10.60 7.32
C CYS A 143 4.13 10.69 7.73
N GLY A 144 4.76 11.84 7.49
CA GLY A 144 6.19 12.02 7.65
C GLY A 144 7.00 11.01 6.80
N GLU A 145 7.80 10.20 7.44
CA GLU A 145 8.59 9.14 6.79
C GLU A 145 7.78 7.87 6.47
N LEU A 146 6.57 7.76 6.99
CA LEU A 146 5.71 6.60 6.75
C LEU A 146 4.98 6.72 5.41
N ALA A 147 5.05 5.66 4.60
CA ALA A 147 4.17 5.40 3.47
C ALA A 147 3.38 4.11 3.75
N MET A 148 2.16 4.24 4.29
CA MET A 148 1.36 3.10 4.74
C MET A 148 0.31 2.68 3.72
N VAL A 149 0.36 1.42 3.29
CA VAL A 149 -0.72 0.81 2.53
C VAL A 149 -1.90 0.59 3.46
N SER A 150 -2.93 1.43 3.35
CA SER A 150 -4.12 1.36 4.19
C SER A 150 -5.19 0.41 3.62
N SER A 151 -5.29 0.33 2.29
CA SER A 151 -6.19 -0.60 1.60
C SER A 151 -5.62 -0.95 0.24
N ILE A 152 -5.74 -2.22 -0.16
CA ILE A 152 -5.27 -2.70 -1.45
C ILE A 152 -6.09 -3.91 -1.89
N LEU A 153 -6.73 -3.83 -3.05
CA LEU A 153 -7.48 -4.92 -3.65
C LEU A 153 -7.38 -4.90 -5.18
N GLY A 154 -7.55 -6.09 -5.77
CA GLY A 154 -7.71 -6.27 -7.22
C GLY A 154 -8.95 -7.09 -7.53
N HIS A 155 -9.59 -6.84 -8.66
CA HIS A 155 -10.74 -7.61 -9.14
C HIS A 155 -10.32 -9.04 -9.46
N ALA A 156 -11.14 -10.03 -9.10
CA ALA A 156 -10.83 -11.45 -9.24
C ALA A 156 -10.37 -11.83 -10.66
N ASP A 157 -11.10 -11.40 -11.69
CA ASP A 157 -10.85 -11.74 -13.08
C ASP A 157 -9.54 -11.17 -13.66
N HIS A 158 -8.93 -10.21 -12.94
CA HIS A 158 -7.72 -9.52 -13.39
C HIS A 158 -6.46 -9.92 -12.60
N LEU A 159 -6.59 -10.72 -11.52
CA LEU A 159 -5.44 -11.10 -10.69
C LEU A 159 -4.38 -11.90 -11.45
N GLU A 160 -4.80 -12.76 -12.38
CA GLU A 160 -3.89 -13.51 -13.25
C GLU A 160 -3.08 -12.62 -14.22
N GLY A 161 -3.54 -11.39 -14.45
CA GLY A 161 -2.85 -10.36 -15.21
C GLY A 161 -1.70 -9.67 -14.47
N ASP A 162 -1.34 -10.13 -13.27
CA ASP A 162 -0.29 -9.56 -12.41
C ASP A 162 -0.55 -8.09 -11.99
N VAL A 163 -1.82 -7.64 -12.03
CA VAL A 163 -2.21 -6.25 -11.74
C VAL A 163 -1.75 -5.77 -10.37
N MET A 164 -1.67 -6.68 -9.38
CA MET A 164 -1.21 -6.34 -8.04
C MET A 164 0.30 -6.06 -7.99
N TYR A 165 1.09 -6.72 -8.84
CA TYR A 165 2.52 -6.42 -8.99
C TYR A 165 2.72 -5.08 -9.68
N LEU A 166 1.97 -4.79 -10.74
CA LEU A 166 1.98 -3.47 -11.40
C LEU A 166 1.64 -2.39 -10.38
N LEU A 167 0.51 -2.53 -9.68
CA LEU A 167 0.01 -1.56 -8.72
C LEU A 167 1.06 -1.19 -7.66
N VAL A 168 1.64 -2.20 -6.98
CA VAL A 168 2.60 -1.91 -5.89
C VAL A 168 3.96 -1.46 -6.43
N THR A 169 4.43 -2.03 -7.54
CA THR A 169 5.72 -1.62 -8.13
C THR A 169 5.68 -0.16 -8.57
N GLU A 170 4.62 0.26 -9.25
CA GLU A 170 4.46 1.65 -9.68
C GLU A 170 4.14 2.61 -8.50
N THR A 171 3.45 2.13 -7.46
CA THR A 171 3.34 2.89 -6.20
C THR A 171 4.71 3.17 -5.60
N ILE A 172 5.63 2.19 -5.58
CA ILE A 172 6.99 2.39 -5.11
C ILE A 172 7.71 3.43 -6.00
N SER A 173 7.56 3.33 -7.33
CA SER A 173 8.09 4.32 -8.27
C SER A 173 7.62 5.74 -7.93
N ALA A 174 6.31 5.93 -7.81
CA ALA A 174 5.68 7.22 -7.54
C ALA A 174 6.07 7.82 -6.16
N GLN A 175 6.51 6.98 -5.22
CA GLN A 175 6.88 7.40 -3.87
C GLN A 175 8.41 7.48 -3.64
N THR A 176 9.22 7.06 -4.61
CA THR A 176 10.68 7.00 -4.48
C THR A 176 11.29 8.34 -4.08
N ASP A 177 10.94 9.43 -4.78
CA ASP A 177 11.50 10.76 -4.52
C ASP A 177 11.10 11.34 -3.15
N LEU A 178 10.04 10.84 -2.56
CA LEU A 178 9.59 11.25 -1.22
C LEU A 178 10.32 10.50 -0.09
N GLY A 179 11.03 9.43 -0.41
CA GLY A 179 11.80 8.62 0.55
C GLY A 179 10.97 7.99 1.65
N GLY A 180 11.60 7.71 2.79
CA GLY A 180 10.95 7.12 3.97
C GLY A 180 10.79 5.61 3.90
N THR A 181 9.73 5.06 4.50
CA THR A 181 9.53 3.62 4.66
C THR A 181 8.13 3.20 4.20
N LEU A 182 8.08 2.26 3.25
CA LEU A 182 6.84 1.59 2.87
C LEU A 182 6.48 0.56 3.94
N PHE A 183 5.25 0.65 4.44
CA PHE A 183 4.66 -0.25 5.41
C PHE A 183 3.43 -0.96 4.84
N TYR A 184 3.39 -2.28 4.97
CA TYR A 184 2.28 -3.10 4.49
C TYR A 184 1.85 -4.13 5.53
N ASN A 185 1.19 -3.69 6.62
CA ASN A 185 0.61 -4.57 7.64
C ASN A 185 1.63 -5.53 8.32
N LEU A 186 1.17 -6.46 9.14
CA LEU A 186 2.00 -7.49 9.75
C LEU A 186 2.57 -8.44 8.69
N HIS A 187 3.80 -8.91 8.88
CA HIS A 187 4.47 -9.79 7.92
C HIS A 187 3.78 -11.16 7.82
N SER A 188 3.30 -11.67 8.94
CA SER A 188 2.58 -12.95 9.03
C SER A 188 1.08 -12.84 8.73
N SER A 189 0.56 -11.64 8.43
CA SER A 189 -0.86 -11.48 8.10
C SER A 189 -1.20 -12.09 6.74
N GLY A 190 -2.35 -12.75 6.67
CA GLY A 190 -2.87 -13.36 5.45
C GLY A 190 -2.27 -14.74 5.16
N THR A 191 -2.36 -15.16 3.91
CA THR A 191 -1.89 -16.47 3.43
C THR A 191 -0.40 -16.49 3.11
N ASP A 192 0.17 -17.68 2.93
CA ASP A 192 1.55 -17.85 2.46
C ASP A 192 1.79 -17.17 1.12
N GLY A 193 0.79 -17.14 0.24
CA GLY A 193 0.84 -16.44 -1.04
C GLY A 193 1.02 -14.92 -0.88
N LEU A 194 0.32 -14.33 0.11
CA LEU A 194 0.49 -12.89 0.40
C LEU A 194 1.87 -12.61 1.00
N ARG A 195 2.38 -13.48 1.89
CA ARG A 195 3.73 -13.35 2.42
C ARG A 195 4.77 -13.40 1.30
N TYR A 196 4.66 -14.40 0.43
CA TYR A 196 5.52 -14.53 -0.75
C TYR A 196 5.47 -13.27 -1.64
N PHE A 197 4.26 -12.75 -1.90
CA PHE A 197 4.08 -11.51 -2.67
C PHE A 197 4.83 -10.33 -2.04
N LYS A 198 4.65 -10.11 -0.73
CA LYS A 198 5.36 -9.05 0.02
C LYS A 198 6.88 -9.18 -0.09
N GLU A 199 7.41 -10.38 0.10
CA GLU A 199 8.85 -10.66 0.01
C GLU A 199 9.42 -10.40 -1.40
N ARG A 200 8.65 -10.71 -2.45
CA ARG A 200 9.06 -10.45 -3.85
C ARG A 200 9.06 -8.98 -4.22
N LEU A 201 8.32 -8.17 -3.48
CA LEU A 201 8.34 -6.71 -3.57
C LEU A 201 9.42 -6.06 -2.68
N GLY A 202 10.20 -6.83 -1.94
CA GLY A 202 11.26 -6.31 -1.08
C GLY A 202 10.85 -6.08 0.38
N LEU A 203 9.59 -6.23 0.71
CA LEU A 203 9.13 -6.09 2.09
C LEU A 203 9.70 -7.20 2.98
N ARG A 204 10.19 -6.85 4.16
CA ARG A 204 10.81 -7.77 5.11
C ARG A 204 10.17 -7.64 6.49
N PRO A 205 10.23 -8.71 7.33
CA PRO A 205 9.85 -8.58 8.72
C PRO A 205 10.77 -7.58 9.40
N THR A 206 10.17 -6.57 10.03
CA THR A 206 10.89 -5.41 10.58
C THR A 206 10.30 -5.08 11.95
N GLU A 207 11.16 -4.71 12.91
CA GLU A 207 10.75 -4.05 14.15
C GLU A 207 10.71 -2.54 13.92
N VAL A 208 9.64 -1.90 14.35
CA VAL A 208 9.45 -0.45 14.15
C VAL A 208 9.28 0.26 15.48
N ALA A 209 10.05 1.33 15.67
CA ALA A 209 9.79 2.36 16.67
C ALA A 209 9.10 3.55 16.00
N TRP A 210 7.88 3.83 16.42
CA TRP A 210 7.09 4.95 15.92
C TRP A 210 7.44 6.21 16.69
N LEU A 211 7.83 7.26 15.97
CA LEU A 211 8.17 8.58 16.52
C LEU A 211 7.14 9.62 16.06
N LEU A 212 7.00 10.70 16.87
CA LEU A 212 6.18 11.89 16.57
C LEU A 212 7.04 13.12 16.59
#